data_07928e17e7500404ccd73eaf3417d946
#
_entry.id   07928e17e7500404ccd73eaf3417d946
#
_cell.length_a   1.000
_cell.length_b   1.000
_cell.length_c   1.000
_cell.angle_alpha   90.00
_cell.angle_beta   90.00
_cell.angle_gamma   90.00
#
_symmetry.space_group_name_H-M   'P 1'
#
loop_
_entity.id
_entity.type
_entity.pdbx_description
1 polymer ?
#
loop_
_entity_poly.entity_id
_entity_poly.type
_entity_poly.pdbx_seq_one_letter_code
_entity_poly.pdbx_strand_id
1 'polypeptide(L)'
;MKRHAAALLAAAALATPAWADPGVTPNRILLGQAAVFSGPAAQLGIQMRNGIKAYLDYVNANGGVHGRRIDLITEDDKYETAVAPAASKRLIEEHKVFALLGYVGTPTGAAHLPVTTAAKVPLVGMFTGAEILRVPMNRYVFHVRASYYDETEKIVEQVVSTGGKKIAVFYQNDAYGEAGRKGTEIALTKRGMKIFSSGTVERNTVKVEDAVKAINATEPDAVVMVSAYTSCAEFIRQMKKVGSGATFYNVSFVGSKALADALGTDGSGVAISQVVPFPWGTAVPVVKEYQDLAKKAGFTDYNFSAMEGFLTAKVMVEGLKRAGKSPTREGLVEALEGMRDVDLGGFYVSYSPTNHAGSKFVDLTIIGRNGKFLR
;
A
#
# COMPACT_ATOMS: atom_id res chain seq x y z
N MET A 1 30.63 78.67 -2.21
CA MET A 1 30.81 77.36 -2.81
C MET A 1 30.55 76.30 -1.72
N LYS A 2 29.35 75.74 -1.62
CA LYS A 2 29.01 74.71 -0.64
C LYS A 2 28.76 73.41 -1.41
N ARG A 3 29.60 72.37 -1.23
CA ARG A 3 29.48 71.06 -1.80
C ARG A 3 28.50 70.23 -0.94
N HIS A 4 27.40 69.78 -1.52
CA HIS A 4 26.49 68.84 -0.88
C HIS A 4 26.95 67.44 -1.27
N ALA A 5 27.42 66.63 -0.33
CA ALA A 5 27.67 65.22 -0.49
C ALA A 5 26.36 64.46 -0.25
N ALA A 6 25.83 63.85 -1.30
CA ALA A 6 24.68 62.94 -1.19
C ALA A 6 25.20 61.55 -0.80
N ALA A 7 24.83 61.08 0.40
CA ALA A 7 25.12 59.72 0.84
C ALA A 7 24.02 58.78 0.28
N LEU A 8 24.38 57.87 -0.64
CA LEU A 8 23.56 56.77 -1.07
C LEU A 8 23.57 55.67 0.01
N LEU A 9 22.50 55.52 0.76
CA LEU A 9 22.24 54.34 1.58
C LEU A 9 21.79 53.19 0.66
N ALA A 10 22.69 52.23 0.42
CA ALA A 10 22.33 50.94 -0.21
C ALA A 10 21.57 50.10 0.81
N ALA A 11 20.27 49.98 0.66
CA ALA A 11 19.43 49.03 1.42
C ALA A 11 19.75 47.61 0.92
N ALA A 12 20.62 46.91 1.63
CA ALA A 12 20.77 45.44 1.43
C ALA A 12 19.50 44.79 1.93
N ALA A 13 18.64 44.35 1.00
CA ALA A 13 17.51 43.50 1.31
C ALA A 13 18.08 42.17 1.84
N LEU A 14 18.00 41.97 3.14
CA LEU A 14 18.24 40.68 3.78
C LEU A 14 17.13 39.74 3.28
N ALA A 15 17.46 38.97 2.22
CA ALA A 15 16.67 37.82 1.83
C ALA A 15 16.67 36.87 3.02
N THR A 16 15.58 36.85 3.80
CA THR A 16 15.36 35.80 4.80
C THR A 16 15.46 34.47 4.06
N PRO A 17 16.32 33.52 4.50
CA PRO A 17 16.32 32.22 3.89
C PRO A 17 14.92 31.65 4.03
N ALA A 18 14.26 31.35 2.91
CA ALA A 18 13.03 30.58 2.93
C ALA A 18 13.37 29.29 3.66
N TRP A 19 12.82 29.12 4.87
CA TRP A 19 13.03 27.94 5.68
C TRP A 19 12.53 26.76 4.86
N ALA A 20 13.45 25.87 4.45
CA ALA A 20 13.07 24.63 3.83
C ALA A 20 12.22 23.84 4.81
N ASP A 21 11.14 23.20 4.33
CA ASP A 21 10.31 22.35 5.17
C ASP A 21 11.17 21.28 5.88
N PRO A 22 10.75 20.82 7.07
CA PRO A 22 11.46 19.78 7.78
C PRO A 22 11.81 18.60 6.85
N GLY A 23 13.02 18.04 7.00
CA GLY A 23 13.47 16.91 6.21
C GLY A 23 14.09 17.27 4.84
N VAL A 24 14.11 18.54 4.44
CA VAL A 24 14.79 18.99 3.22
C VAL A 24 16.04 19.77 3.58
N THR A 25 17.18 19.33 3.00
CA THR A 25 18.47 20.02 3.09
C THR A 25 19.04 20.24 1.68
N PRO A 26 20.14 20.98 1.50
CA PRO A 26 20.75 21.18 0.18
C PRO A 26 21.10 19.88 -0.55
N ASN A 27 21.40 18.79 0.18
CA ASN A 27 21.86 17.52 -0.39
C ASN A 27 20.98 16.30 -0.05
N ARG A 28 19.86 16.48 0.69
CA ARG A 28 19.03 15.39 1.16
C ARG A 28 17.54 15.74 1.25
N ILE A 29 16.69 14.75 0.95
CA ILE A 29 15.27 14.71 1.29
C ILE A 29 15.06 13.49 2.18
N LEU A 30 14.46 13.68 3.37
CA LEU A 30 14.23 12.62 4.34
C LEU A 30 12.76 12.19 4.32
N LEU A 31 12.52 10.91 4.00
CA LEU A 31 11.20 10.28 4.03
C LEU A 31 11.06 9.36 5.23
N GLY A 32 9.82 9.15 5.68
CA GLY A 32 9.50 8.24 6.78
C GLY A 32 8.52 7.14 6.37
N GLN A 33 8.72 5.94 6.90
CA GLN A 33 7.79 4.82 6.77
C GLN A 33 7.48 4.23 8.14
N ALA A 34 6.20 4.21 8.55
CA ALA A 34 5.74 3.39 9.65
C ALA A 34 5.01 2.16 9.07
N ALA A 35 5.44 0.97 9.45
CA ALA A 35 4.88 -0.27 8.94
C ALA A 35 5.20 -1.43 9.89
N VAL A 36 4.60 -2.58 9.63
CA VAL A 36 4.87 -3.81 10.38
C VAL A 36 6.20 -4.43 9.94
N PHE A 37 7.21 -4.42 10.81
CA PHE A 37 8.52 -5.05 10.54
C PHE A 37 8.81 -6.23 11.47
N SER A 38 7.96 -6.48 12.45
CA SER A 38 8.04 -7.62 13.36
C SER A 38 6.66 -8.25 13.61
N GLY A 39 6.64 -9.49 14.16
CA GLY A 39 5.41 -10.21 14.44
C GLY A 39 4.80 -10.95 13.23
N PRO A 40 3.56 -11.47 13.39
CA PRO A 40 2.95 -12.39 12.40
C PRO A 40 2.73 -11.80 11.01
N ALA A 41 2.61 -10.48 10.88
CA ALA A 41 2.37 -9.80 9.61
C ALA A 41 3.63 -9.12 9.01
N ALA A 42 4.82 -9.39 9.57
CA ALA A 42 6.07 -8.67 9.25
C ALA A 42 6.42 -8.65 7.75
N GLN A 43 6.11 -9.71 7.01
CA GLN A 43 6.42 -9.78 5.57
C GLN A 43 5.74 -8.68 4.76
N LEU A 44 4.57 -8.18 5.17
CA LEU A 44 3.89 -7.09 4.48
C LEU A 44 4.74 -5.81 4.49
N GLY A 45 5.25 -5.41 5.65
CA GLY A 45 6.12 -4.23 5.77
C GLY A 45 7.50 -4.43 5.14
N ILE A 46 8.12 -5.60 5.38
CA ILE A 46 9.46 -5.92 4.85
C ILE A 46 9.47 -5.91 3.33
N GLN A 47 8.51 -6.59 2.68
CA GLN A 47 8.43 -6.65 1.22
C GLN A 47 8.13 -5.27 0.63
N MET A 48 7.17 -4.52 1.19
CA MET A 48 6.86 -3.15 0.79
C MET A 48 8.11 -2.26 0.84
N ARG A 49 8.84 -2.26 1.96
CA ARG A 49 10.09 -1.51 2.12
C ARG A 49 11.16 -1.92 1.12
N ASN A 50 11.31 -3.20 0.83
CA ASN A 50 12.30 -3.70 -0.13
C ASN A 50 12.06 -3.11 -1.53
N GLY A 51 10.80 -3.08 -1.97
CA GLY A 51 10.43 -2.44 -3.24
C GLY A 51 10.71 -0.94 -3.26
N ILE A 52 10.35 -0.23 -2.19
CA ILE A 52 10.64 1.20 -2.02
C ILE A 52 12.15 1.44 -2.13
N LYS A 53 12.94 0.70 -1.37
CA LYS A 53 14.41 0.86 -1.35
C LYS A 53 15.05 0.59 -2.70
N ALA A 54 14.61 -0.43 -3.42
CA ALA A 54 15.16 -0.74 -4.74
C ALA A 54 15.06 0.44 -5.71
N TYR A 55 13.96 1.18 -5.68
CA TYR A 55 13.81 2.36 -6.52
C TYR A 55 14.57 3.57 -5.99
N LEU A 56 14.50 3.83 -4.67
CA LEU A 56 15.23 4.96 -4.07
C LEU A 56 16.75 4.82 -4.21
N ASP A 57 17.30 3.61 -4.06
CA ASP A 57 18.73 3.35 -4.23
C ASP A 57 19.16 3.62 -5.69
N TYR A 58 18.34 3.25 -6.67
CA TYR A 58 18.56 3.60 -8.08
C TYR A 58 18.55 5.12 -8.30
N VAL A 59 17.54 5.83 -7.78
CA VAL A 59 17.45 7.29 -7.90
C VAL A 59 18.69 7.95 -7.29
N ASN A 60 19.10 7.50 -6.12
CA ASN A 60 20.29 8.02 -5.41
C ASN A 60 21.59 7.76 -6.18
N ALA A 61 21.73 6.58 -6.79
CA ALA A 61 22.90 6.26 -7.62
C ALA A 61 22.97 7.10 -8.91
N ASN A 62 21.86 7.69 -9.34
CA ASN A 62 21.77 8.57 -10.51
C ASN A 62 21.63 10.06 -10.15
N GLY A 63 22.15 10.47 -8.99
CA GLY A 63 22.22 11.88 -8.59
C GLY A 63 21.02 12.40 -7.80
N GLY A 64 20.09 11.53 -7.41
CA GLY A 64 18.93 11.87 -6.59
C GLY A 64 17.87 12.69 -7.32
N VAL A 65 17.11 13.49 -6.58
CA VAL A 65 16.13 14.43 -7.13
C VAL A 65 16.64 15.85 -6.97
N HIS A 66 16.85 16.54 -8.08
CA HIS A 66 17.45 17.89 -8.10
C HIS A 66 18.77 17.98 -7.31
N GLY A 67 19.62 16.93 -7.39
CA GLY A 67 20.91 16.85 -6.70
C GLY A 67 20.81 16.42 -5.22
N ARG A 68 19.62 16.04 -4.73
CA ARG A 68 19.43 15.59 -3.34
C ARG A 68 19.21 14.08 -3.28
N ARG A 69 19.96 13.42 -2.39
CA ARG A 69 19.65 12.04 -1.99
C ARG A 69 18.27 11.96 -1.33
N ILE A 70 17.62 10.82 -1.49
CA ILE A 70 16.40 10.49 -0.76
C ILE A 70 16.75 9.39 0.24
N ASP A 71 16.63 9.71 1.52
CA ASP A 71 16.83 8.76 2.61
C ASP A 71 15.48 8.34 3.20
N LEU A 72 15.35 7.08 3.61
CA LEU A 72 14.17 6.51 4.21
C LEU A 72 14.47 6.06 5.64
N ILE A 73 13.75 6.61 6.62
CA ILE A 73 13.73 6.13 8.01
C ILE A 73 12.48 5.27 8.20
N THR A 74 12.63 4.15 8.92
CA THR A 74 11.53 3.21 9.19
C THR A 74 11.26 3.07 10.67
N GLU A 75 9.98 3.00 11.04
CA GLU A 75 9.47 2.74 12.40
C GLU A 75 8.57 1.50 12.37
N ASP A 76 8.77 0.59 13.31
CA ASP A 76 7.95 -0.61 13.45
C ASP A 76 6.69 -0.30 14.27
N ASP A 77 5.53 -0.40 13.64
CA ASP A 77 4.23 -0.27 14.30
C ASP A 77 3.63 -1.63 14.73
N LYS A 78 4.31 -2.75 14.39
CA LYS A 78 3.93 -4.13 14.72
C LYS A 78 2.53 -4.54 14.25
N TYR A 79 1.93 -3.74 13.34
CA TYR A 79 0.52 -3.85 12.94
C TYR A 79 -0.43 -3.69 14.14
N GLU A 80 -0.07 -2.80 15.09
CA GLU A 80 -0.85 -2.55 16.31
C GLU A 80 -1.30 -1.09 16.40
N THR A 81 -2.61 -0.87 16.51
CA THR A 81 -3.22 0.48 16.54
C THR A 81 -2.77 1.32 17.72
N ALA A 82 -2.42 0.66 18.85
CA ALA A 82 -1.91 1.35 20.03
C ALA A 82 -0.47 1.88 19.85
N VAL A 83 0.32 1.27 18.96
CA VAL A 83 1.72 1.63 18.68
C VAL A 83 1.83 2.64 17.54
N ALA A 84 0.95 2.54 16.56
CA ALA A 84 0.99 3.30 15.32
C ALA A 84 1.12 4.84 15.50
N PRO A 85 0.33 5.54 16.34
CA PRO A 85 0.47 6.99 16.50
C PRO A 85 1.85 7.42 17.00
N ALA A 86 2.46 6.64 17.90
CA ALA A 86 3.79 6.94 18.44
C ALA A 86 4.87 6.80 17.36
N ALA A 87 4.77 5.82 16.47
CA ALA A 87 5.67 5.66 15.33
C ALA A 87 5.62 6.88 14.39
N SER A 88 4.41 7.36 14.05
CA SER A 88 4.28 8.61 13.26
C SER A 88 4.82 9.84 13.97
N LYS A 89 4.60 9.96 15.28
CA LYS A 89 5.15 11.09 16.06
C LYS A 89 6.68 11.09 16.02
N ARG A 90 7.34 9.94 16.21
CA ARG A 90 8.80 9.87 16.11
C ARG A 90 9.29 10.29 14.73
N LEU A 91 8.69 9.79 13.65
CA LEU A 91 9.06 10.20 12.30
C LEU A 91 8.92 11.71 12.07
N ILE A 92 7.82 12.31 12.54
CA ILE A 92 7.50 13.71 12.27
C ILE A 92 8.22 14.65 13.23
N GLU A 93 8.18 14.36 14.53
CA GLU A 93 8.62 15.28 15.58
C GLU A 93 10.11 15.13 15.95
N GLU A 94 10.64 13.88 15.91
CA GLU A 94 12.03 13.60 16.26
C GLU A 94 12.91 13.58 15.02
N HIS A 95 12.54 12.72 14.01
CA HIS A 95 13.31 12.61 12.78
C HIS A 95 13.08 13.75 11.80
N LYS A 96 12.01 14.54 11.96
CA LYS A 96 11.69 15.70 11.10
C LYS A 96 11.59 15.32 9.63
N VAL A 97 10.93 14.20 9.30
CA VAL A 97 10.78 13.77 7.91
C VAL A 97 9.98 14.76 7.09
N PHE A 98 10.31 14.87 5.79
CA PHE A 98 9.62 15.75 4.84
C PHE A 98 8.24 15.21 4.46
N ALA A 99 8.18 13.92 4.13
CA ALA A 99 6.95 13.23 3.74
C ALA A 99 6.99 11.77 4.20
N LEU A 100 5.84 11.11 4.15
CA LEU A 100 5.64 9.74 4.57
C LEU A 100 5.33 8.85 3.36
N LEU A 101 5.75 7.58 3.41
CA LEU A 101 5.73 6.69 2.28
C LEU A 101 5.42 5.26 2.72
N GLY A 102 4.48 4.58 2.02
CA GLY A 102 4.34 3.14 2.13
C GLY A 102 3.92 2.60 3.51
N TYR A 103 3.07 3.29 4.23
CA TYR A 103 2.49 2.81 5.48
C TYR A 103 1.64 1.56 5.23
N VAL A 104 1.60 0.63 6.19
CA VAL A 104 0.95 -0.68 5.99
C VAL A 104 -0.23 -0.85 6.94
N GLY A 105 -1.38 -1.20 6.36
CA GLY A 105 -2.56 -1.62 7.09
C GLY A 105 -3.68 -0.59 7.20
N THR A 106 -4.91 -1.08 7.29
CA THR A 106 -6.11 -0.25 7.49
C THR A 106 -6.25 0.23 8.93
N PRO A 107 -6.22 -0.66 9.96
CA PRO A 107 -6.40 -0.23 11.34
C PRO A 107 -5.26 0.66 11.83
N THR A 108 -4.02 0.35 11.49
CA THR A 108 -2.85 1.18 11.80
C THR A 108 -2.88 2.49 11.01
N GLY A 109 -3.26 2.44 9.71
CA GLY A 109 -3.46 3.64 8.89
C GLY A 109 -4.46 4.60 9.51
N ALA A 110 -5.62 4.12 9.94
CA ALA A 110 -6.62 4.94 10.62
C ALA A 110 -6.09 5.56 11.93
N ALA A 111 -5.24 4.83 12.66
CA ALA A 111 -4.61 5.33 13.89
C ALA A 111 -3.49 6.36 13.62
N HIS A 112 -2.77 6.25 12.49
CA HIS A 112 -1.74 7.21 12.07
C HIS A 112 -2.34 8.56 11.62
N LEU A 113 -3.47 8.54 10.89
CA LEU A 113 -4.00 9.71 10.19
C LEU A 113 -4.24 10.95 11.06
N PRO A 114 -4.76 10.88 12.31
CA PRO A 114 -4.90 12.06 13.15
C PRO A 114 -3.58 12.81 13.38
N VAL A 115 -2.47 12.07 13.57
CA VAL A 115 -1.14 12.64 13.78
C VAL A 115 -0.59 13.25 12.50
N THR A 116 -0.62 12.50 11.39
CA THR A 116 -0.03 12.91 10.12
C THR A 116 -0.78 14.07 9.48
N THR A 117 -2.12 14.07 9.60
CA THR A 117 -2.98 15.14 9.08
C THR A 117 -2.83 16.44 9.87
N ALA A 118 -2.82 16.37 11.21
CA ALA A 118 -2.60 17.55 12.05
C ALA A 118 -1.23 18.21 11.77
N ALA A 119 -0.22 17.40 11.48
CA ALA A 119 1.12 17.86 11.10
C ALA A 119 1.26 18.29 9.64
N LYS A 120 0.21 18.15 8.82
CA LYS A 120 0.19 18.45 7.39
C LYS A 120 1.35 17.78 6.62
N VAL A 121 1.63 16.51 6.95
CA VAL A 121 2.71 15.74 6.30
C VAL A 121 2.13 14.86 5.21
N PRO A 122 2.52 15.02 3.93
CA PRO A 122 2.05 14.18 2.86
C PRO A 122 2.40 12.70 3.08
N LEU A 123 1.42 11.81 2.88
CA LEU A 123 1.56 10.36 2.98
C LEU A 123 1.16 9.72 1.65
N VAL A 124 2.11 9.07 0.99
CA VAL A 124 1.93 8.47 -0.34
C VAL A 124 1.96 6.96 -0.25
N GLY A 125 0.98 6.31 -0.89
CA GLY A 125 0.99 4.87 -1.15
C GLY A 125 0.82 4.03 0.11
N MET A 126 -0.23 4.28 0.89
CA MET A 126 -0.60 3.36 1.96
C MET A 126 -0.92 1.98 1.38
N PHE A 127 -0.30 0.93 1.91
CA PHE A 127 -0.57 -0.46 1.55
C PHE A 127 -1.89 -0.91 2.17
N THR A 128 -2.99 -0.37 1.65
CA THR A 128 -4.37 -0.71 2.00
C THR A 128 -5.34 -0.13 0.98
N GLY A 129 -6.42 -0.88 0.68
CA GLY A 129 -7.48 -0.47 -0.25
C GLY A 129 -8.76 0.04 0.45
N ALA A 130 -8.73 0.26 1.77
CA ALA A 130 -9.94 0.56 2.54
C ALA A 130 -10.52 1.95 2.24
N GLU A 131 -11.83 2.01 1.97
CA GLU A 131 -12.54 3.26 1.67
C GLU A 131 -12.54 4.25 2.84
N ILE A 132 -12.51 3.78 4.08
CA ILE A 132 -12.48 4.66 5.27
C ILE A 132 -11.25 5.59 5.32
N LEU A 133 -10.19 5.25 4.56
CA LEU A 133 -8.97 6.06 4.43
C LEU A 133 -9.00 6.94 3.16
N ARG A 134 -10.04 6.81 2.33
CA ARG A 134 -10.22 7.50 1.05
C ARG A 134 -11.38 8.49 1.09
N VAL A 135 -12.43 8.16 1.87
CA VAL A 135 -13.67 8.96 1.95
C VAL A 135 -14.02 9.20 3.42
N PRO A 136 -14.13 10.48 3.87
CA PRO A 136 -13.85 11.68 3.08
C PRO A 136 -12.36 11.79 2.67
N MET A 137 -12.11 12.41 1.52
CA MET A 137 -10.75 12.58 1.03
C MET A 137 -9.90 13.42 2.00
N ASN A 138 -8.73 12.90 2.35
CA ASN A 138 -7.73 13.65 3.12
C ASN A 138 -6.73 14.28 2.15
N ARG A 139 -6.58 15.61 2.20
CA ARG A 139 -5.70 16.36 1.29
C ARG A 139 -4.24 15.88 1.30
N TYR A 140 -3.78 15.34 2.41
CA TYR A 140 -2.38 14.92 2.57
C TYR A 140 -2.15 13.42 2.29
N VAL A 141 -3.18 12.68 1.86
CA VAL A 141 -3.07 11.24 1.62
C VAL A 141 -3.31 10.89 0.15
N PHE A 142 -2.35 10.21 -0.46
CA PHE A 142 -2.40 9.78 -1.86
C PHE A 142 -2.29 8.26 -1.95
N HIS A 143 -3.27 7.63 -2.59
CA HIS A 143 -3.34 6.18 -2.77
C HIS A 143 -2.82 5.81 -4.15
N VAL A 144 -1.93 4.82 -4.24
CA VAL A 144 -1.40 4.33 -5.52
C VAL A 144 -2.25 3.19 -6.07
N ARG A 145 -2.74 2.32 -5.20
CA ARG A 145 -3.48 1.09 -5.52
C ARG A 145 -4.99 1.31 -5.67
N ALA A 146 -5.67 0.35 -6.30
CA ALA A 146 -7.13 0.24 -6.31
C ALA A 146 -7.72 0.03 -4.90
N SER A 147 -9.04 0.25 -4.74
CA SER A 147 -9.74 0.05 -3.49
C SER A 147 -10.10 -1.42 -3.24
N TYR A 148 -10.42 -1.77 -1.99
CA TYR A 148 -10.98 -3.10 -1.70
C TYR A 148 -12.34 -3.31 -2.36
N TYR A 149 -13.08 -2.24 -2.64
CA TYR A 149 -14.35 -2.37 -3.37
C TYR A 149 -14.10 -2.77 -4.83
N ASP A 150 -13.06 -2.24 -5.48
CA ASP A 150 -12.65 -2.66 -6.82
C ASP A 150 -12.17 -4.13 -6.82
N GLU A 151 -11.37 -4.52 -5.80
CA GLU A 151 -10.85 -5.89 -5.68
C GLU A 151 -11.97 -6.91 -5.44
N THR A 152 -12.87 -6.65 -4.48
CA THR A 152 -13.98 -7.57 -4.15
C THR A 152 -15.01 -7.63 -5.26
N GLU A 153 -15.24 -6.54 -6.01
CA GLU A 153 -16.06 -6.56 -7.22
C GLU A 153 -15.47 -7.55 -8.24
N LYS A 154 -14.16 -7.50 -8.48
CA LYS A 154 -13.47 -8.41 -9.41
C LYS A 154 -13.52 -9.87 -8.95
N ILE A 155 -13.32 -10.10 -7.66
CA ILE A 155 -13.43 -11.45 -7.06
C ILE A 155 -14.85 -12.00 -7.21
N VAL A 156 -15.88 -11.22 -6.82
CA VAL A 156 -17.29 -11.67 -6.90
C VAL A 156 -17.71 -11.88 -8.35
N GLU A 157 -17.30 -11.01 -9.28
CA GLU A 157 -17.50 -11.20 -10.72
C GLU A 157 -16.98 -12.58 -11.16
N GLN A 158 -15.73 -12.92 -10.79
CA GLN A 158 -15.10 -14.18 -11.14
C GLN A 158 -15.85 -15.37 -10.54
N VAL A 159 -16.18 -15.33 -9.24
CA VAL A 159 -16.89 -16.43 -8.57
C VAL A 159 -18.26 -16.69 -9.21
N VAL A 160 -19.02 -15.61 -9.47
CA VAL A 160 -20.37 -15.75 -10.05
C VAL A 160 -20.32 -16.20 -11.51
N SER A 161 -19.33 -15.72 -12.29
CA SER A 161 -19.15 -16.14 -13.70
C SER A 161 -18.82 -17.63 -13.83
N THR A 162 -18.23 -18.22 -12.81
CA THR A 162 -17.93 -19.66 -12.74
C THR A 162 -19.02 -20.49 -12.06
N GLY A 163 -20.17 -19.86 -11.75
CA GLY A 163 -21.36 -20.54 -11.24
C GLY A 163 -21.49 -20.58 -9.72
N GLY A 164 -20.59 -19.94 -8.97
CA GLY A 164 -20.65 -19.85 -7.51
C GLY A 164 -21.86 -19.06 -7.02
N LYS A 165 -22.61 -19.62 -6.07
CA LYS A 165 -23.84 -19.05 -5.51
C LYS A 165 -23.75 -18.81 -4.01
N LYS A 166 -23.10 -19.72 -3.28
CA LYS A 166 -22.92 -19.65 -1.83
C LYS A 166 -21.56 -19.03 -1.52
N ILE A 167 -21.51 -17.72 -1.37
CA ILE A 167 -20.25 -16.99 -1.14
C ILE A 167 -20.16 -16.60 0.34
N ALA A 168 -19.18 -17.17 1.04
CA ALA A 168 -18.85 -16.85 2.42
C ALA A 168 -17.76 -15.79 2.51
N VAL A 169 -17.61 -15.15 3.67
CA VAL A 169 -16.54 -14.21 3.96
C VAL A 169 -15.79 -14.61 5.24
N PHE A 170 -14.48 -14.82 5.13
CA PHE A 170 -13.58 -14.93 6.26
C PHE A 170 -12.79 -13.63 6.41
N TYR A 171 -12.86 -12.97 7.57
CA TYR A 171 -12.25 -11.65 7.70
C TYR A 171 -11.67 -11.36 9.08
N GLN A 172 -10.66 -10.47 9.10
CA GLN A 172 -10.06 -9.95 10.31
C GLN A 172 -11.09 -9.07 11.07
N ASN A 173 -11.26 -9.29 12.36
CA ASN A 173 -12.24 -8.58 13.19
C ASN A 173 -11.78 -7.15 13.53
N ASP A 174 -11.63 -6.32 12.49
CA ASP A 174 -11.30 -4.90 12.61
C ASP A 174 -11.64 -4.14 11.30
N ALA A 175 -11.23 -2.86 11.24
CA ALA A 175 -11.49 -1.99 10.10
C ALA A 175 -11.02 -2.54 8.74
N TYR A 176 -9.97 -3.38 8.71
CA TYR A 176 -9.51 -4.02 7.48
C TYR A 176 -10.51 -5.07 6.99
N GLY A 177 -10.85 -6.00 7.88
CA GLY A 177 -11.78 -7.06 7.51
C GLY A 177 -13.17 -6.52 7.17
N GLU A 178 -13.66 -5.55 7.94
CA GLU A 178 -14.95 -4.90 7.65
C GLU A 178 -14.97 -4.16 6.32
N ALA A 179 -13.86 -3.52 5.90
CA ALA A 179 -13.78 -2.87 4.60
C ALA A 179 -13.92 -3.87 3.45
N GLY A 180 -13.25 -5.02 3.50
CA GLY A 180 -13.38 -6.06 2.47
C GLY A 180 -14.72 -6.79 2.52
N ARG A 181 -15.26 -7.08 3.73
CA ARG A 181 -16.60 -7.63 3.92
C ARG A 181 -17.66 -6.73 3.28
N LYS A 182 -17.57 -5.41 3.53
CA LYS A 182 -18.49 -4.42 2.95
C LYS A 182 -18.37 -4.35 1.43
N GLY A 183 -17.16 -4.38 0.88
CA GLY A 183 -16.95 -4.44 -0.56
C GLY A 183 -17.57 -5.70 -1.19
N THR A 184 -17.39 -6.86 -0.53
CA THR A 184 -18.02 -8.11 -0.96
C THR A 184 -19.54 -8.03 -0.92
N GLU A 185 -20.11 -7.45 0.15
CA GLU A 185 -21.55 -7.22 0.28
C GLU A 185 -22.11 -6.35 -0.86
N ILE A 186 -21.41 -5.25 -1.17
CA ILE A 186 -21.77 -4.33 -2.28
C ILE A 186 -21.77 -5.09 -3.62
N ALA A 187 -20.70 -5.84 -3.88
CA ALA A 187 -20.55 -6.58 -5.13
C ALA A 187 -21.63 -7.68 -5.31
N LEU A 188 -21.98 -8.38 -4.22
CA LEU A 188 -23.07 -9.37 -4.21
C LEU A 188 -24.44 -8.71 -4.39
N THR A 189 -24.71 -7.60 -3.70
CA THR A 189 -25.98 -6.87 -3.76
C THR A 189 -26.29 -6.40 -5.19
N LYS A 190 -25.30 -5.94 -5.94
CA LYS A 190 -25.45 -5.59 -7.38
C LYS A 190 -25.95 -6.75 -8.24
N ARG A 191 -25.77 -8.00 -7.77
CA ARG A 191 -26.17 -9.24 -8.45
C ARG A 191 -27.40 -9.90 -7.81
N GLY A 192 -28.11 -9.17 -6.91
CA GLY A 192 -29.27 -9.71 -6.17
C GLY A 192 -28.90 -10.80 -5.16
N MET A 193 -27.64 -10.89 -4.78
CA MET A 193 -27.10 -11.89 -3.85
C MET A 193 -26.73 -11.24 -2.51
N LYS A 194 -26.46 -12.08 -1.51
CA LYS A 194 -25.98 -11.66 -0.18
C LYS A 194 -24.83 -12.56 0.27
N ILE A 195 -24.06 -12.09 1.25
CA ILE A 195 -23.10 -12.93 1.96
C ILE A 195 -23.84 -14.13 2.56
N PHE A 196 -23.41 -15.34 2.23
CA PHE A 196 -24.07 -16.57 2.62
C PHE A 196 -23.77 -16.96 4.07
N SER A 197 -22.52 -16.85 4.48
CA SER A 197 -22.05 -17.02 5.85
C SER A 197 -20.76 -16.22 6.08
N SER A 198 -20.37 -16.03 7.33
CA SER A 198 -19.13 -15.35 7.65
C SER A 198 -18.51 -15.87 8.94
N GLY A 199 -17.19 -15.67 9.06
CA GLY A 199 -16.42 -15.96 10.27
C GLY A 199 -15.25 -15.00 10.40
N THR A 200 -14.84 -14.73 11.63
CA THR A 200 -13.79 -13.75 11.94
C THR A 200 -12.57 -14.37 12.57
N VAL A 201 -11.47 -13.64 12.52
CA VAL A 201 -10.24 -13.91 13.25
C VAL A 201 -9.71 -12.59 13.84
N GLU A 202 -9.17 -12.65 15.04
CA GLU A 202 -8.53 -11.48 15.65
C GLU A 202 -7.19 -11.16 14.98
N ARG A 203 -6.88 -9.86 14.83
CA ARG A 203 -5.63 -9.40 14.24
C ARG A 203 -4.42 -10.01 14.93
N ASN A 204 -3.38 -10.36 14.16
CA ASN A 204 -2.13 -10.96 14.63
C ASN A 204 -2.32 -12.32 15.33
N THR A 205 -3.43 -13.01 15.12
CA THR A 205 -3.67 -14.38 15.64
C THR A 205 -3.95 -15.37 14.53
N VAL A 206 -3.95 -16.64 14.86
CA VAL A 206 -4.32 -17.76 13.98
C VAL A 206 -5.44 -18.62 14.57
N LYS A 207 -6.23 -18.06 15.51
CA LYS A 207 -7.37 -18.74 16.13
C LYS A 207 -8.57 -18.68 15.17
N VAL A 208 -8.64 -19.63 14.28
CA VAL A 208 -9.62 -19.65 13.17
C VAL A 208 -10.72 -20.71 13.31
N GLU A 209 -10.68 -21.51 14.39
CA GLU A 209 -11.50 -22.71 14.59
C GLU A 209 -13.02 -22.38 14.53
N ASP A 210 -13.44 -21.30 15.18
CA ASP A 210 -14.84 -20.88 15.18
C ASP A 210 -15.28 -20.42 13.79
N ALA A 211 -14.42 -19.70 13.07
CA ALA A 211 -14.69 -19.29 11.69
C ALA A 211 -14.78 -20.49 10.75
N VAL A 212 -13.87 -21.48 10.88
CA VAL A 212 -13.90 -22.73 10.12
C VAL A 212 -15.21 -23.45 10.36
N LYS A 213 -15.60 -23.65 11.63
CA LYS A 213 -16.87 -24.31 11.97
C LYS A 213 -18.09 -23.60 11.39
N ALA A 214 -18.15 -22.28 11.55
CA ALA A 214 -19.28 -21.47 11.08
C ALA A 214 -19.43 -21.49 9.56
N ILE A 215 -18.31 -21.33 8.85
CA ILE A 215 -18.31 -21.26 7.38
C ILE A 215 -18.51 -22.65 6.78
N ASN A 216 -17.79 -23.69 7.26
CA ASN A 216 -17.86 -25.03 6.70
C ASN A 216 -19.26 -25.66 6.87
N ALA A 217 -19.98 -25.35 7.97
CA ALA A 217 -21.35 -25.84 8.19
C ALA A 217 -22.35 -25.39 7.11
N THR A 218 -22.01 -24.38 6.32
CA THR A 218 -22.87 -23.85 5.25
C THR A 218 -22.51 -24.38 3.87
N GLU A 219 -21.42 -25.15 3.75
CA GLU A 219 -20.92 -25.70 2.49
C GLU A 219 -20.85 -24.63 1.38
N PRO A 220 -20.02 -23.58 1.53
CA PRO A 220 -19.94 -22.51 0.54
C PRO A 220 -19.20 -22.97 -0.73
N ASP A 221 -19.56 -22.40 -1.89
CA ASP A 221 -18.85 -22.59 -3.16
C ASP A 221 -17.50 -21.84 -3.15
N ALA A 222 -17.50 -20.66 -2.50
CA ALA A 222 -16.31 -19.83 -2.40
C ALA A 222 -16.24 -19.08 -1.07
N VAL A 223 -15.03 -18.79 -0.62
CA VAL A 223 -14.76 -17.92 0.54
C VAL A 223 -13.92 -16.73 0.10
N VAL A 224 -14.46 -15.53 0.24
CA VAL A 224 -13.70 -14.27 0.10
C VAL A 224 -12.95 -14.02 1.41
N MET A 225 -11.63 -13.83 1.34
CA MET A 225 -10.78 -13.77 2.51
C MET A 225 -10.13 -12.40 2.66
N VAL A 226 -10.34 -11.79 3.82
CA VAL A 226 -9.88 -10.44 4.13
C VAL A 226 -9.11 -10.45 5.46
N SER A 227 -7.94 -11.07 5.45
CA SER A 227 -7.04 -11.14 6.60
C SER A 227 -5.58 -11.21 6.15
N ALA A 228 -4.62 -11.18 7.09
CA ALA A 228 -3.21 -11.33 6.80
C ALA A 228 -2.84 -12.79 6.48
N TYR A 229 -1.70 -12.99 5.81
CA TYR A 229 -1.29 -14.31 5.28
C TYR A 229 -1.25 -15.43 6.32
N THR A 230 -0.84 -15.15 7.57
CA THR A 230 -0.74 -16.18 8.62
C THR A 230 -2.09 -16.78 8.98
N SER A 231 -3.09 -15.93 9.24
CA SER A 231 -4.44 -16.36 9.58
C SER A 231 -5.18 -16.94 8.37
N CYS A 232 -4.97 -16.38 7.17
CA CYS A 232 -5.51 -16.95 5.93
C CYS A 232 -4.95 -18.35 5.65
N ALA A 233 -3.65 -18.56 5.83
CA ALA A 233 -3.02 -19.87 5.63
C ALA A 233 -3.59 -20.92 6.59
N GLU A 234 -3.73 -20.57 7.87
CA GLU A 234 -4.27 -21.49 8.86
C GLU A 234 -5.74 -21.81 8.59
N PHE A 235 -6.56 -20.80 8.25
CA PHE A 235 -7.95 -21.02 7.88
C PHE A 235 -8.08 -21.98 6.67
N ILE A 236 -7.31 -21.76 5.60
CA ILE A 236 -7.33 -22.61 4.41
C ILE A 236 -6.94 -24.06 4.75
N ARG A 237 -5.88 -24.27 5.58
CA ARG A 237 -5.48 -25.61 6.00
C ARG A 237 -6.58 -26.33 6.77
N GLN A 238 -7.21 -25.63 7.73
CA GLN A 238 -8.27 -26.24 8.52
C GLN A 238 -9.50 -26.52 7.68
N MET A 239 -9.92 -25.64 6.76
CA MET A 239 -11.01 -25.88 5.82
C MET A 239 -10.74 -27.12 4.93
N LYS A 240 -9.53 -27.23 4.39
CA LYS A 240 -9.12 -28.42 3.60
C LYS A 240 -9.13 -29.70 4.45
N LYS A 241 -8.63 -29.63 5.68
CA LYS A 241 -8.62 -30.77 6.61
C LYS A 241 -10.01 -31.31 6.94
N VAL A 242 -11.02 -30.42 7.03
CA VAL A 242 -12.42 -30.84 7.23
C VAL A 242 -13.15 -31.21 5.93
N GLY A 243 -12.43 -31.28 4.81
CA GLY A 243 -12.98 -31.75 3.51
C GLY A 243 -13.79 -30.69 2.77
N SER A 244 -13.62 -29.41 3.06
CA SER A 244 -14.32 -28.33 2.34
C SER A 244 -14.00 -28.33 0.85
N GLY A 245 -15.04 -28.26 0.01
CA GLY A 245 -14.92 -28.09 -1.44
C GLY A 245 -14.85 -26.63 -1.90
N ALA A 246 -14.83 -25.67 -0.98
CA ALA A 246 -14.83 -24.25 -1.29
C ALA A 246 -13.55 -23.80 -2.02
N THR A 247 -13.69 -22.88 -2.94
CA THR A 247 -12.56 -22.13 -3.50
C THR A 247 -12.22 -20.90 -2.63
N PHE A 248 -10.95 -20.53 -2.53
CA PHE A 248 -10.48 -19.45 -1.66
C PHE A 248 -9.98 -18.26 -2.48
N TYR A 249 -10.53 -17.08 -2.23
CA TYR A 249 -10.19 -15.83 -2.90
C TYR A 249 -9.73 -14.80 -1.89
N ASN A 250 -8.52 -14.31 -2.01
CA ASN A 250 -7.95 -13.31 -1.09
C ASN A 250 -7.89 -11.93 -1.76
N VAL A 251 -8.06 -10.87 -0.98
CA VAL A 251 -7.68 -9.52 -1.44
C VAL A 251 -6.15 -9.35 -1.34
N SER A 252 -5.59 -8.50 -2.18
CA SER A 252 -4.13 -8.33 -2.38
C SER A 252 -3.33 -8.05 -1.10
N PHE A 253 -3.94 -7.40 -0.11
CA PHE A 253 -3.29 -7.10 1.19
C PHE A 253 -2.89 -8.37 1.97
N VAL A 254 -3.44 -9.53 1.63
CA VAL A 254 -3.02 -10.81 2.26
C VAL A 254 -1.50 -10.99 2.24
N GLY A 255 -0.80 -10.40 1.27
CA GLY A 255 0.62 -10.62 1.03
C GLY A 255 0.83 -11.92 0.24
N SER A 256 0.60 -11.85 -1.07
CA SER A 256 0.47 -13.02 -1.96
C SER A 256 1.62 -14.02 -1.84
N LYS A 257 2.88 -13.54 -1.87
CA LYS A 257 4.07 -14.41 -1.74
C LYS A 257 4.16 -15.02 -0.34
N ALA A 258 3.92 -14.23 0.71
CA ALA A 258 3.94 -14.71 2.08
C ALA A 258 2.84 -15.75 2.34
N LEU A 259 1.66 -15.59 1.71
CA LEU A 259 0.60 -16.61 1.75
C LEU A 259 1.01 -17.90 1.03
N ALA A 260 1.57 -17.78 -0.18
CA ALA A 260 2.04 -18.94 -0.94
C ALA A 260 3.12 -19.73 -0.18
N ASP A 261 4.09 -19.02 0.42
CA ASP A 261 5.15 -19.63 1.24
C ASP A 261 4.57 -20.30 2.49
N ALA A 262 3.65 -19.63 3.17
CA ALA A 262 3.01 -20.18 4.36
C ALA A 262 2.16 -21.42 4.04
N LEU A 263 1.50 -21.50 2.91
CA LEU A 263 0.65 -22.62 2.51
C LEU A 263 1.45 -23.79 1.93
N GLY A 264 2.56 -23.53 1.24
CA GLY A 264 3.29 -24.57 0.54
C GLY A 264 2.38 -25.30 -0.47
N THR A 265 2.30 -26.62 -0.38
CA THR A 265 1.46 -27.47 -1.26
C THR A 265 -0.03 -27.18 -1.13
N ASP A 266 -0.49 -26.71 0.05
CA ASP A 266 -1.89 -26.37 0.30
C ASP A 266 -2.33 -25.10 -0.45
N GLY A 267 -1.41 -24.33 -0.99
CA GLY A 267 -1.69 -23.10 -1.72
C GLY A 267 -2.31 -23.32 -3.11
N SER A 268 -2.18 -24.52 -3.69
CA SER A 268 -2.68 -24.79 -5.04
C SER A 268 -4.16 -24.49 -5.19
N GLY A 269 -4.51 -23.66 -6.19
CA GLY A 269 -5.89 -23.24 -6.49
C GLY A 269 -6.38 -22.02 -5.68
N VAL A 270 -5.60 -21.49 -4.75
CA VAL A 270 -5.95 -20.27 -4.02
C VAL A 270 -5.80 -19.06 -4.93
N ALA A 271 -6.85 -18.28 -5.10
CA ALA A 271 -6.89 -17.09 -5.92
C ALA A 271 -6.62 -15.82 -5.08
N ILE A 272 -6.01 -14.82 -5.69
CA ILE A 272 -5.69 -13.55 -5.04
C ILE A 272 -5.87 -12.42 -6.05
N SER A 273 -6.60 -11.36 -5.66
CA SER A 273 -6.63 -10.12 -6.44
C SER A 273 -5.30 -9.39 -6.33
N GLN A 274 -4.90 -8.72 -7.40
CA GLN A 274 -3.65 -7.96 -7.48
C GLN A 274 -3.93 -6.55 -7.96
N VAL A 275 -3.29 -5.58 -7.34
CA VAL A 275 -3.48 -4.15 -7.63
C VAL A 275 -2.28 -3.53 -8.34
N VAL A 276 -1.32 -4.36 -8.71
CA VAL A 276 -0.12 -4.00 -9.46
C VAL A 276 0.17 -5.06 -10.53
N PRO A 277 0.93 -4.77 -11.58
CA PRO A 277 1.27 -5.73 -12.62
C PRO A 277 1.99 -6.97 -12.09
N PHE A 278 1.84 -8.07 -12.81
CA PHE A 278 2.44 -9.38 -12.48
C PHE A 278 3.97 -9.30 -12.42
N PRO A 279 4.62 -9.47 -11.24
CA PRO A 279 6.02 -9.10 -11.02
C PRO A 279 7.05 -10.03 -11.67
N TRP A 280 6.63 -11.17 -12.22
CA TRP A 280 7.51 -12.12 -12.92
C TRP A 280 7.44 -12.02 -14.45
N GLY A 281 6.49 -11.23 -14.98
CA GLY A 281 6.40 -10.96 -16.42
C GLY A 281 7.49 -9.98 -16.88
N THR A 282 7.68 -9.88 -18.19
CA THR A 282 8.62 -8.91 -18.79
C THR A 282 7.97 -8.04 -19.86
N ALA A 283 6.68 -8.29 -20.14
CA ALA A 283 5.94 -7.55 -21.17
C ALA A 283 5.60 -6.10 -20.76
N VAL A 284 5.50 -5.83 -19.44
CA VAL A 284 5.20 -4.49 -18.93
C VAL A 284 6.52 -3.83 -18.52
N PRO A 285 6.91 -2.69 -19.10
CA PRO A 285 8.22 -2.07 -18.90
C PRO A 285 8.59 -1.84 -17.43
N VAL A 286 7.65 -1.35 -16.60
CA VAL A 286 7.90 -1.12 -15.18
C VAL A 286 8.19 -2.39 -14.40
N VAL A 287 7.68 -3.54 -14.84
CA VAL A 287 7.99 -4.84 -14.21
C VAL A 287 9.43 -5.24 -14.48
N LYS A 288 9.89 -5.08 -15.73
CA LYS A 288 11.30 -5.31 -16.06
C LYS A 288 12.22 -4.37 -15.28
N GLU A 289 11.88 -3.09 -15.21
CA GLU A 289 12.62 -2.11 -14.41
C GLU A 289 12.69 -2.54 -12.93
N TYR A 290 11.56 -2.94 -12.34
CA TYR A 290 11.51 -3.46 -10.98
C TYR A 290 12.46 -4.66 -10.79
N GLN A 291 12.41 -5.65 -11.68
CA GLN A 291 13.26 -6.84 -11.59
C GLN A 291 14.75 -6.47 -11.66
N ASP A 292 15.12 -5.63 -12.61
CA ASP A 292 16.51 -5.22 -12.80
C ASP A 292 17.04 -4.44 -11.58
N LEU A 293 16.23 -3.55 -11.00
CA LEU A 293 16.62 -2.73 -9.86
C LEU A 293 16.58 -3.51 -8.53
N ALA A 294 15.60 -4.38 -8.34
CA ALA A 294 15.53 -5.29 -7.21
C ALA A 294 16.77 -6.20 -7.15
N LYS A 295 17.17 -6.77 -8.29
CA LYS A 295 18.40 -7.56 -8.39
C LYS A 295 19.63 -6.75 -8.02
N LYS A 296 19.75 -5.51 -8.49
CA LYS A 296 20.86 -4.59 -8.13
C LYS A 296 20.86 -4.24 -6.63
N ALA A 297 19.68 -4.14 -6.02
CA ALA A 297 19.50 -3.90 -4.59
C ALA A 297 19.71 -5.17 -3.72
N GLY A 298 20.04 -6.31 -4.33
CA GLY A 298 20.42 -7.54 -3.63
C GLY A 298 19.24 -8.47 -3.31
N PHE A 299 18.05 -8.27 -3.89
CA PHE A 299 16.96 -9.23 -3.75
C PHE A 299 16.37 -9.66 -5.10
N THR A 300 16.05 -10.97 -5.20
CA THR A 300 15.50 -11.60 -6.41
C THR A 300 14.20 -12.34 -6.12
N ASP A 301 13.72 -12.26 -4.89
CA ASP A 301 12.44 -12.81 -4.49
C ASP A 301 11.31 -11.84 -4.87
N TYR A 302 11.04 -11.74 -6.19
CA TYR A 302 10.04 -10.84 -6.74
C TYR A 302 8.66 -11.19 -6.19
N ASN A 303 7.90 -10.15 -5.82
CA ASN A 303 6.56 -10.33 -5.28
C ASN A 303 5.70 -9.07 -5.47
N PHE A 304 4.39 -9.21 -5.31
CA PHE A 304 3.43 -8.12 -5.52
C PHE A 304 3.58 -6.99 -4.50
N SER A 305 3.84 -7.30 -3.22
CA SER A 305 4.02 -6.27 -2.18
C SER A 305 5.24 -5.40 -2.44
N ALA A 306 6.36 -6.02 -2.88
CA ALA A 306 7.56 -5.27 -3.26
C ALA A 306 7.34 -4.47 -4.57
N MET A 307 6.61 -5.02 -5.55
CA MET A 307 6.23 -4.28 -6.76
C MET A 307 5.38 -3.05 -6.41
N GLU A 308 4.46 -3.15 -5.46
CA GLU A 308 3.67 -2.01 -4.99
C GLU A 308 4.54 -0.97 -4.29
N GLY A 309 5.48 -1.41 -3.45
CA GLY A 309 6.47 -0.51 -2.83
C GLY A 309 7.31 0.24 -3.86
N PHE A 310 7.73 -0.46 -4.90
CA PHE A 310 8.47 0.12 -6.02
C PHE A 310 7.66 1.19 -6.76
N LEU A 311 6.41 0.91 -7.11
CA LEU A 311 5.51 1.87 -7.75
C LEU A 311 5.20 3.06 -6.84
N THR A 312 5.02 2.82 -5.54
CA THR A 312 4.83 3.87 -4.54
C THR A 312 6.02 4.83 -4.49
N ALA A 313 7.24 4.29 -4.52
CA ALA A 313 8.46 5.10 -4.59
C ALA A 313 8.57 5.87 -5.92
N LYS A 314 8.15 5.29 -7.05
CA LYS A 314 8.09 5.99 -8.34
C LYS A 314 7.13 7.18 -8.29
N VAL A 315 5.95 7.02 -7.71
CA VAL A 315 4.98 8.12 -7.52
C VAL A 315 5.56 9.22 -6.64
N MET A 316 6.17 8.88 -5.51
CA MET A 316 6.81 9.85 -4.62
C MET A 316 7.92 10.63 -5.34
N VAL A 317 8.80 9.93 -6.03
CA VAL A 317 9.93 10.56 -6.76
C VAL A 317 9.43 11.45 -7.90
N GLU A 318 8.39 11.04 -8.63
CA GLU A 318 7.78 11.87 -9.66
C GLU A 318 7.15 13.14 -9.07
N GLY A 319 6.44 13.02 -7.93
CA GLY A 319 5.94 14.17 -7.19
C GLY A 319 7.06 15.12 -6.74
N LEU A 320 8.15 14.59 -6.19
CA LEU A 320 9.31 15.38 -5.77
C LEU A 320 9.99 16.11 -6.95
N LYS A 321 10.10 15.45 -8.11
CA LYS A 321 10.64 16.09 -9.33
C LYS A 321 9.77 17.27 -9.76
N ARG A 322 8.46 17.11 -9.76
CA ARG A 322 7.49 18.16 -10.14
C ARG A 322 7.41 19.28 -9.12
N ALA A 323 7.59 18.99 -7.82
CA ALA A 323 7.65 20.01 -6.77
C ALA A 323 8.87 20.95 -6.90
N GLY A 324 9.86 20.61 -7.73
CA GLY A 324 10.96 21.47 -8.11
C GLY A 324 12.13 21.50 -7.11
N LYS A 325 13.05 22.46 -7.33
CA LYS A 325 14.30 22.54 -6.57
C LYS A 325 14.15 22.97 -5.12
N SER A 326 13.03 23.59 -4.76
CA SER A 326 12.73 24.05 -3.39
C SER A 326 11.40 23.45 -2.92
N PRO A 327 11.34 22.11 -2.72
CA PRO A 327 10.10 21.44 -2.41
C PRO A 327 9.60 21.86 -1.02
N THR A 328 8.31 22.18 -0.94
CA THR A 328 7.54 22.30 0.30
C THR A 328 6.53 21.16 0.37
N ARG A 329 5.99 20.85 1.55
CA ARG A 329 4.93 19.83 1.71
C ARG A 329 3.70 20.17 0.89
N GLU A 330 3.27 21.44 0.89
CA GLU A 330 2.15 21.89 0.05
C GLU A 330 2.50 21.78 -1.44
N GLY A 331 3.71 22.19 -1.85
CA GLY A 331 4.17 22.05 -3.23
C GLY A 331 4.24 20.59 -3.69
N LEU A 332 4.56 19.65 -2.79
CA LEU A 332 4.47 18.21 -3.09
C LEU A 332 3.02 17.76 -3.28
N VAL A 333 2.10 18.22 -2.43
CA VAL A 333 0.66 17.94 -2.58
C VAL A 333 0.16 18.45 -3.93
N GLU A 334 0.43 19.70 -4.29
CA GLU A 334 0.04 20.30 -5.56
C GLU A 334 0.66 19.58 -6.77
N ALA A 335 1.93 19.18 -6.64
CA ALA A 335 2.62 18.42 -7.68
C ALA A 335 1.97 17.04 -7.91
N LEU A 336 1.58 16.36 -6.84
CA LEU A 336 0.86 15.08 -6.91
C LEU A 336 -0.56 15.28 -7.48
N GLU A 337 -1.31 16.27 -7.01
CA GLU A 337 -2.64 16.64 -7.54
C GLU A 337 -2.61 16.99 -9.03
N GLY A 338 -1.47 17.46 -9.53
CA GLY A 338 -1.21 17.74 -10.95
C GLY A 338 -0.87 16.53 -11.81
N MET A 339 -0.70 15.34 -11.24
CA MET A 339 -0.39 14.11 -12.00
C MET A 339 -1.64 13.57 -12.68
N ARG A 340 -1.74 13.76 -14.02
CA ARG A 340 -2.84 13.26 -14.85
C ARG A 340 -2.31 12.17 -15.76
N ASP A 341 -2.90 10.99 -15.70
CA ASP A 341 -2.59 9.82 -16.55
C ASP A 341 -1.08 9.59 -16.72
N VAL A 342 -0.37 9.69 -15.62
CA VAL A 342 1.09 9.54 -15.61
C VAL A 342 1.45 8.08 -15.81
N ASP A 343 2.13 7.80 -16.92
CA ASP A 343 2.65 6.47 -17.23
C ASP A 343 3.95 6.21 -16.45
N LEU A 344 3.91 5.26 -15.54
CA LEU A 344 5.07 4.80 -14.78
C LEU A 344 5.82 3.63 -15.47
N GLY A 345 5.52 3.39 -16.75
CA GLY A 345 6.06 2.29 -17.55
C GLY A 345 5.05 1.17 -17.76
N GLY A 346 3.82 1.53 -18.15
CA GLY A 346 2.67 0.63 -18.35
C GLY A 346 1.82 0.41 -17.10
N PHE A 347 2.05 1.18 -16.04
CA PHE A 347 1.15 1.34 -14.90
C PHE A 347 0.83 2.83 -14.75
N TYR A 348 -0.45 3.17 -14.78
CA TYR A 348 -0.92 4.56 -14.82
C TYR A 348 -1.45 5.02 -13.48
N VAL A 349 -1.14 6.25 -13.11
CA VAL A 349 -1.72 6.93 -11.94
C VAL A 349 -2.26 8.30 -12.35
N SER A 350 -3.41 8.67 -11.77
CA SER A 350 -4.05 9.95 -12.02
C SER A 350 -4.64 10.51 -10.74
N TYR A 351 -4.25 11.74 -10.37
CA TYR A 351 -4.76 12.42 -9.19
C TYR A 351 -5.42 13.76 -9.55
N SER A 352 -6.18 14.32 -8.62
CA SER A 352 -6.76 15.67 -8.74
C SER A 352 -6.96 16.29 -7.36
N PRO A 353 -7.20 17.60 -7.26
CA PRO A 353 -7.55 18.23 -5.99
C PRO A 353 -8.80 17.65 -5.30
N THR A 354 -9.59 16.84 -6.01
CA THR A 354 -10.81 16.19 -5.51
C THR A 354 -10.76 14.67 -5.54
N ASN A 355 -9.65 14.08 -6.01
CA ASN A 355 -9.47 12.62 -6.07
C ASN A 355 -8.00 12.24 -5.92
N HIS A 356 -7.67 11.59 -4.82
CA HIS A 356 -6.33 11.08 -4.50
C HIS A 356 -6.22 9.54 -4.67
N ALA A 357 -7.16 8.88 -5.37
CA ALA A 357 -7.09 7.47 -5.75
C ALA A 357 -6.40 7.32 -7.10
N GLY A 358 -5.13 6.91 -7.11
CA GLY A 358 -4.27 6.95 -8.29
C GLY A 358 -4.58 5.93 -9.36
N SER A 359 -4.91 4.69 -8.99
CA SER A 359 -5.19 3.60 -9.94
C SER A 359 -6.43 2.82 -9.55
N LYS A 360 -7.07 2.21 -10.57
CA LYS A 360 -8.15 1.22 -10.44
C LYS A 360 -7.75 -0.15 -10.98
N PHE A 361 -6.45 -0.35 -11.23
CA PHE A 361 -5.97 -1.61 -11.76
C PHE A 361 -6.24 -2.75 -10.77
N VAL A 362 -6.96 -3.77 -11.23
CA VAL A 362 -7.19 -5.04 -10.53
C VAL A 362 -7.06 -6.19 -11.51
N ASP A 363 -6.26 -7.18 -11.14
CA ASP A 363 -6.11 -8.45 -11.84
C ASP A 363 -6.35 -9.61 -10.86
N LEU A 364 -6.49 -10.84 -11.35
CA LEU A 364 -6.61 -12.04 -10.54
C LEU A 364 -5.45 -12.99 -10.86
N THR A 365 -4.89 -13.58 -9.82
CA THR A 365 -3.87 -14.62 -9.95
C THR A 365 -4.24 -15.84 -9.11
N ILE A 366 -3.70 -17.00 -9.48
CA ILE A 366 -3.91 -18.25 -8.78
C ILE A 366 -2.55 -18.82 -8.39
N ILE A 367 -2.44 -19.36 -7.19
CA ILE A 367 -1.27 -20.11 -6.77
C ILE A 367 -1.32 -21.50 -7.46
N GLY A 368 -0.34 -21.77 -8.30
CA GLY A 368 -0.19 -23.06 -8.98
C GLY A 368 0.39 -24.17 -8.07
N ARG A 369 0.41 -25.41 -8.57
CA ARG A 369 0.84 -26.60 -7.80
C ARG A 369 2.27 -26.52 -7.23
N ASN A 370 3.13 -25.73 -7.82
CA ASN A 370 4.53 -25.55 -7.41
C ASN A 370 4.75 -24.24 -6.63
N GLY A 371 3.69 -23.60 -6.11
CA GLY A 371 3.74 -22.31 -5.42
C GLY A 371 3.98 -21.11 -6.34
N LYS A 372 4.11 -21.31 -7.67
CA LYS A 372 4.23 -20.22 -8.64
C LYS A 372 2.87 -19.62 -8.93
N PHE A 373 2.84 -18.32 -9.13
CA PHE A 373 1.62 -17.61 -9.51
C PHE A 373 1.33 -17.81 -11.01
N LEU A 374 0.07 -18.03 -11.31
CA LEU A 374 -0.51 -18.10 -12.67
C LEU A 374 -1.47 -16.93 -12.84
N ARG A 375 -1.61 -16.44 -14.07
CA ARG A 375 -2.50 -15.37 -14.48
C ARG A 375 -3.53 -15.89 -15.48
#